data_53ecf24e3f320edc18fdb4ee590d5251
#
_entry.id   53ecf24e3f320edc18fdb4ee590d5251
#
_cell.length_a   1.000
_cell.length_b   1.000
_cell.length_c   1.000
_cell.angle_alpha   90.00
_cell.angle_beta   90.00
_cell.angle_gamma   90.00
#
_symmetry.space_group_name_H-M   'P 1'
#
loop_
_entity.id
_entity.type
_entity.pdbx_description
1 polymer ?
#
loop_
_entity_poly.entity_id
_entity_poly.type
_entity_poly.pdbx_seq_one_letter_code
_entity_poly.pdbx_strand_id
1 'polypeptide(L)'
;LKRLGAILHTVDNLLIVRADKTIKLGDLRQSSVVFTKKMKKIGKVKELFGPVDAPYISIKMFKEITASEIMALRNERVYLQ
;
A
#
# COMPACT_ATOMS: atom_id res chain seq x y z
N LEU A 1 -2.07 12.97 6.08
CA LEU A 1 -1.99 11.64 5.46
C LEU A 1 -3.28 10.87 5.65
N LYS A 2 -3.69 10.16 4.62
CA LYS A 2 -4.85 9.29 4.68
C LYS A 2 -4.38 7.85 4.86
N ARG A 3 -5.03 7.11 5.76
CA ARG A 3 -4.71 5.70 5.95
C ARG A 3 -5.15 4.90 4.74
N LEU A 4 -4.22 4.22 4.10
CA LEU A 4 -4.52 3.39 2.93
C LEU A 4 -4.98 2.00 3.34
N GLY A 5 -4.25 1.39 4.25
CA GLY A 5 -4.57 0.05 4.72
C GLY A 5 -3.38 -0.61 5.38
N ALA A 6 -3.51 -1.91 5.62
CA ALA A 6 -2.47 -2.71 6.27
C ALA A 6 -1.82 -3.65 5.25
N ILE A 7 -0.51 -3.81 5.37
CA ILE A 7 0.26 -4.67 4.49
C ILE A 7 -0.01 -6.14 4.84
N LEU A 8 -0.44 -6.93 3.86
CA LEU A 8 -0.70 -8.35 4.04
C LEU A 8 0.52 -9.20 3.70
N HIS A 9 1.04 -9.02 2.51
CA HIS A 9 2.18 -9.79 2.02
C HIS A 9 2.76 -9.14 0.77
N THR A 10 3.84 -9.73 0.26
CA THR A 10 4.48 -9.27 -0.97
C THR A 10 4.45 -10.39 -2.00
N VAL A 11 4.30 -10.01 -3.26
CA VAL A 11 4.38 -10.93 -4.40
C VAL A 11 5.30 -10.27 -5.42
N ASP A 12 6.45 -10.88 -5.65
CA ASP A 12 7.50 -10.30 -6.50
C ASP A 12 7.87 -8.90 -5.99
N ASN A 13 7.74 -7.88 -6.83
CA ASN A 13 8.01 -6.50 -6.43
C ASN A 13 6.74 -5.72 -6.08
N LEU A 14 5.64 -6.44 -5.85
CA LEU A 14 4.37 -5.85 -5.47
C LEU A 14 4.10 -6.04 -4.00
N LEU A 15 3.56 -5.01 -3.39
CA LEU A 15 3.11 -5.02 -2.00
C LEU A 15 1.60 -5.12 -2.02
N ILE A 16 1.03 -6.11 -1.35
CA ILE A 16 -0.42 -6.30 -1.31
C ILE A 16 -0.94 -5.77 0.01
N VAL A 17 -1.86 -4.83 -0.08
CA VAL A 17 -2.43 -4.11 1.05
C VAL A 17 -3.93 -4.34 1.10
N ARG A 18 -4.47 -4.64 2.28
CA ARG A 18 -5.91 -4.64 2.48
C ARG A 18 -6.36 -3.20 2.72
N ALA A 19 -7.28 -2.72 1.90
CA ALA A 19 -7.76 -1.34 2.01
C ALA A 19 -8.41 -1.09 3.36
N ASP A 20 -8.14 0.07 3.95
CA ASP A 20 -8.77 0.51 5.19
C ASP A 20 -10.22 0.86 4.91
N LYS A 21 -11.10 0.61 5.88
CA LYS A 21 -12.53 0.90 5.74
C LYS A 21 -12.82 2.38 5.54
N THR A 22 -11.92 3.23 6.00
CA THR A 22 -12.09 4.68 5.89
C THR A 22 -11.69 5.22 4.54
N ILE A 23 -10.97 4.44 3.72
CA ILE A 23 -10.53 4.92 2.41
C ILE A 23 -11.70 4.87 1.42
N LYS A 24 -11.88 5.95 0.70
CA LYS A 24 -12.89 6.02 -0.36
C LYS A 24 -12.24 5.62 -1.67
N LEU A 25 -12.90 4.76 -2.44
CA LEU A 25 -12.35 4.31 -3.72
C LEU A 25 -12.06 5.47 -4.66
N GLY A 26 -12.86 6.52 -4.59
CA GLY A 26 -12.63 7.72 -5.40
C GLY A 26 -11.37 8.49 -5.05
N ASP A 27 -10.81 8.26 -3.86
CA ASP A 27 -9.57 8.90 -3.42
C ASP A 27 -8.33 8.15 -3.93
N LEU A 28 -8.52 6.95 -4.45
CA LEU A 28 -7.42 6.13 -4.95
C LEU A 28 -7.17 6.44 -6.40
N ARG A 29 -6.00 6.97 -6.68
CA ARG A 29 -5.57 7.25 -8.04
C ARG A 29 -4.38 6.36 -8.36
N GLN A 30 -4.36 5.85 -9.59
CA GLN A 30 -3.22 5.11 -10.10
C GLN A 30 -1.98 5.99 -9.99
N SER A 31 -0.88 5.41 -9.58
CA SER A 31 0.41 6.09 -9.39
C SER A 31 0.47 7.03 -8.19
N SER A 32 -0.51 7.03 -7.31
CA SER A 32 -0.40 7.76 -6.04
C SER A 32 0.72 7.17 -5.20
N VAL A 33 1.53 8.03 -4.59
CA VAL A 33 2.67 7.60 -3.79
C VAL A 33 2.19 7.11 -2.42
N VAL A 34 2.75 5.99 -1.99
CA VAL A 34 2.40 5.37 -0.71
C VAL A 34 3.55 5.58 0.28
N PHE A 35 3.20 5.95 1.51
CA PHE A 35 4.15 6.26 2.57
C PHE A 35 3.99 5.32 3.76
N THR A 36 5.10 5.10 4.48
CA THR A 36 5.04 4.47 5.80
C THR A 36 4.62 5.50 6.83
N LYS A 37 4.34 5.06 8.05
CA LYS A 37 4.02 5.98 9.16
C LYS A 37 5.16 6.94 9.47
N LYS A 38 6.38 6.61 9.07
CA LYS A 38 7.55 7.47 9.23
C LYS A 38 7.75 8.42 8.05
N MET A 39 6.77 8.50 7.17
CA MET A 39 6.80 9.38 5.98
C MET A 39 7.80 8.93 4.92
N LYS A 40 8.22 7.68 4.94
CA LYS A 40 9.11 7.16 3.90
C LYS A 40 8.28 6.68 2.71
N LYS A 41 8.65 7.12 1.51
CA LYS A 41 8.02 6.68 0.27
C LYS A 41 8.43 5.25 -0.04
N ILE A 42 7.46 4.36 -0.24
CA ILE A 42 7.75 2.94 -0.49
C ILE A 42 7.34 2.48 -1.87
N GLY A 43 6.43 3.17 -2.51
CA GLY A 43 5.99 2.77 -3.85
C GLY A 43 4.82 3.59 -4.33
N LYS A 44 4.20 3.11 -5.41
CA LYS A 44 3.04 3.76 -6.03
C LYS A 44 1.90 2.76 -6.17
N VAL A 45 0.68 3.24 -6.06
CA VAL A 45 -0.52 2.43 -6.27
C VAL A 45 -0.51 1.94 -7.72
N LYS A 46 -0.64 0.63 -7.90
CA LYS A 46 -0.71 0.02 -9.22
C LYS A 46 -2.15 -0.23 -9.62
N GLU A 47 -2.88 -0.99 -8.80
CA GLU A 47 -4.28 -1.28 -9.09
C GLU A 47 -5.05 -1.66 -7.84
N LEU A 48 -6.37 -1.64 -7.99
CA LEU A 48 -7.32 -2.03 -6.97
C LEU A 48 -8.02 -3.29 -7.46
N PHE A 49 -8.15 -4.29 -6.60
CA PHE A 49 -8.78 -5.55 -6.99
C PHE A 49 -9.47 -6.20 -5.80
N GLY A 50 -10.22 -7.27 -6.07
CA GLY A 50 -10.91 -8.02 -5.04
C GLY A 50 -12.33 -7.56 -4.79
N PRO A 51 -12.96 -8.00 -3.69
CA PRO A 51 -14.36 -7.69 -3.39
C PRO A 51 -14.58 -6.20 -3.17
N VAL A 52 -15.75 -5.71 -3.55
CA VAL A 52 -16.10 -4.30 -3.39
C VAL A 52 -16.08 -3.89 -1.91
N ASP A 53 -16.52 -4.78 -1.02
CA ASP A 53 -16.63 -4.46 0.42
C ASP A 53 -15.29 -4.54 1.14
N ALA A 54 -14.31 -5.24 0.57
CA ALA A 54 -13.01 -5.40 1.19
C ALA A 54 -11.94 -5.50 0.11
N PRO A 55 -11.69 -4.41 -0.63
CA PRO A 55 -10.75 -4.45 -1.75
C PRO A 55 -9.30 -4.59 -1.29
N TYR A 56 -8.49 -5.10 -2.20
CA TYR A 56 -7.06 -5.16 -2.04
C TYR A 56 -6.41 -4.16 -2.98
N ILE A 57 -5.25 -3.67 -2.58
CA ILE A 57 -4.51 -2.68 -3.35
C ILE A 57 -3.12 -3.24 -3.61
N SER A 58 -2.71 -3.27 -4.88
CA SER A 58 -1.35 -3.63 -5.21
C SER A 58 -0.52 -2.35 -5.36
N ILE A 59 0.67 -2.36 -4.76
CA ILE A 59 1.58 -1.23 -4.77
C ILE A 59 2.89 -1.70 -5.39
N LYS A 60 3.32 -1.01 -6.43
CA LYS A 60 4.62 -1.29 -7.04
C LYS A 60 5.69 -0.60 -6.21
N MET A 61 6.53 -1.40 -5.56
CA MET A 61 7.58 -0.88 -4.69
C MET A 61 8.70 -0.22 -5.49
N PHE A 62 9.29 0.81 -4.91
CA PHE A 62 10.48 1.43 -5.47
C PHE A 62 11.67 0.49 -5.32
N LYS A 63 12.64 0.59 -6.22
CA LYS A 63 13.81 -0.29 -6.24
C LYS A 63 14.67 -0.14 -4.99
N GLU A 64 14.63 1.02 -4.36
CA GLU A 64 15.43 1.32 -3.18
C GLU A 64 14.95 0.57 -1.92
N ILE A 65 13.75 0.00 -1.97
CA ILE A 65 13.19 -0.70 -0.80
C ILE A 65 13.83 -2.07 -0.69
N THR A 66 14.48 -2.32 0.45
CA THR A 66 15.17 -3.59 0.70
C THR A 66 14.22 -4.65 1.24
N ALA A 67 14.63 -5.92 1.13
CA ALA A 67 13.85 -7.03 1.69
C ALA A 67 13.67 -6.87 3.20
N SER A 68 14.69 -6.37 3.90
CA SER A 68 14.61 -6.15 5.35
C SER A 68 13.54 -5.11 5.69
N GLU A 69 13.45 -4.04 4.91
CA GLU A 69 12.45 -3.00 5.12
C GLU A 69 11.03 -3.57 4.90
N ILE A 70 10.87 -4.39 3.87
CA ILE A 70 9.58 -5.01 3.56
C ILE A 70 9.14 -5.92 4.71
N MET A 71 10.05 -6.73 5.24
CA MET A 71 9.75 -7.62 6.35
C MET A 71 9.34 -6.84 7.60
N ALA A 72 10.00 -5.71 7.84
CA ALA A 72 9.68 -4.86 8.99
C ALA A 72 8.31 -4.18 8.85
N LEU A 73 7.82 -4.05 7.61
CA LEU A 73 6.53 -3.40 7.35
C LEU A 73 5.35 -4.37 7.38
N ARG A 74 5.60 -5.66 7.52
CA ARG A 74 4.52 -6.65 7.54
C ARG A 74 3.54 -6.35 8.66
N ASN A 75 2.25 -6.33 8.33
CA ASN A 75 1.15 -5.97 9.23
C ASN A 75 1.13 -4.50 9.64
N GLU A 76 2.05 -3.70 9.14
CA GLU A 76 2.05 -2.26 9.39
C GLU A 76 1.07 -1.57 8.45
N ARG A 77 0.61 -0.39 8.87
CA ARG A 77 -0.26 0.43 8.04
C ARG A 77 0.55 1.32 7.13
N VAL A 78 0.00 1.57 5.94
CA VAL A 78 0.59 2.50 4.97
C VAL A 78 -0.42 3.61 4.68
N TYR A 79 0.08 4.71 4.13
CA TYR A 79 -0.70 5.94 4.00
C TYR A 79 -0.55 6.56 2.62
N LEU A 80 -1.58 7.34 2.24
CA LEU A 80 -1.54 8.22 1.08
C LEU A 80 -1.42 9.65 1.56
N GLN A 81 -0.82 10.46 0.76
CA GLN A 81 -0.75 11.89 1.05
C GLN A 81 -2.07 12.58 0.77
#